data_591fda9b81528d4d853cc8bb7532cbbf
#
_entry.id   591fda9b81528d4d853cc8bb7532cbbf
#
_cell.length_a   1.000
_cell.length_b   1.000
_cell.length_c   1.000
_cell.angle_alpha   90.00
_cell.angle_beta   90.00
_cell.angle_gamma   90.00
#
_symmetry.space_group_name_H-M   'P 1'
#
loop_
_entity.id
_entity.type
_entity.pdbx_description
1 polymer ?
#
loop_
_entity_poly.entity_id
_entity_poly.type
_entity_poly.pdbx_seq_one_letter_code
_entity_poly.pdbx_strand_id
1 'polypeptide(L)'
;MIRIEPRNTNSAIFSYGVPILSALVALILASIPLWFAGAPVLVSYVEMAKGVFGSKFAFSEMLTRATPLMFTGLAAALAFRAKLWNIGAEGQLYLGAMAAVAVGTGVLEAPAFILVPIIILFGCAAGSVGMVVPAFLKTRYGADEVVTTLLLNFIILIFLQYMLEGPLKDPMGLGWPQSSPILDQGMLPPLMERMRVHSGLLIAVSCALIAQFMLVRSVWGFKLRAVGENVFAARHAGIKVNRTILGAAIVSGALAGMAGVSEVAGLKGYLTSDLSPGFGYAGIIVAMLAGLSPIGVVISALFIASVFVGADSMSRAMGVSSYLADLVVSTSLLCVLIGGFFARFKIVKTSVKGQN
;
A
#
# COMPACT_ATOMS: atom_id res chain seq x y z
N MET A 1 23.57 -28.47 5.64
CA MET A 1 22.91 -27.43 4.83
C MET A 1 21.74 -26.83 5.60
N ILE A 2 21.52 -25.54 5.47
CA ILE A 2 20.31 -24.88 6.00
C ILE A 2 19.24 -24.93 4.91
N ARG A 3 18.05 -25.43 5.21
CA ARG A 3 16.92 -25.51 4.28
C ARG A 3 15.71 -24.80 4.88
N ILE A 4 15.03 -24.00 4.06
CA ILE A 4 13.79 -23.32 4.45
C ILE A 4 12.63 -24.18 3.93
N GLU A 5 11.75 -24.61 4.83
CA GLU A 5 10.61 -25.46 4.49
C GLU A 5 9.31 -24.79 4.94
N PRO A 6 8.22 -24.89 4.16
CA PRO A 6 6.92 -24.43 4.62
C PRO A 6 6.48 -25.21 5.86
N ARG A 7 5.84 -24.52 6.81
CA ARG A 7 5.26 -25.18 8.00
C ARG A 7 3.95 -25.85 7.63
N ASN A 8 3.86 -27.14 7.85
CA ASN A 8 2.65 -27.92 7.62
C ASN A 8 1.69 -27.92 8.82
N THR A 9 1.93 -27.15 9.87
CA THR A 9 1.11 -27.15 11.09
C THR A 9 0.20 -25.93 11.12
N ASN A 10 -1.10 -26.14 11.03
CA ASN A 10 -2.17 -25.17 11.38
C ASN A 10 -2.29 -24.99 12.91
N SER A 11 -1.17 -24.90 13.63
CA SER A 11 -1.21 -24.63 15.05
C SER A 11 -1.60 -23.17 15.28
N ALA A 12 -2.70 -22.95 16.01
CA ALA A 12 -3.16 -21.61 16.40
C ALA A 12 -2.05 -20.78 17.09
N ILE A 13 -1.16 -21.46 17.83
CA ILE A 13 -0.01 -20.85 18.50
C ILE A 13 0.92 -20.17 17.48
N PHE A 14 1.20 -20.79 16.35
CA PHE A 14 2.06 -20.18 15.32
C PHE A 14 1.32 -19.13 14.50
N SER A 15 0.03 -19.31 14.25
CA SER A 15 -0.77 -18.35 13.48
C SER A 15 -1.00 -17.02 14.23
N TYR A 16 -1.17 -17.07 15.54
CA TYR A 16 -1.44 -15.88 16.36
C TYR A 16 -0.26 -15.48 17.25
N GLY A 17 0.50 -16.46 17.78
CA GLY A 17 1.61 -16.19 18.69
C GLY A 17 2.80 -15.53 18.02
N VAL A 18 3.14 -15.91 16.80
CA VAL A 18 4.29 -15.32 16.08
C VAL A 18 4.03 -13.84 15.72
N PRO A 19 2.87 -13.41 15.20
CA PRO A 19 2.58 -11.98 15.00
C PRO A 19 2.64 -11.16 16.30
N ILE A 20 2.10 -11.69 17.41
CA ILE A 20 2.16 -11.01 18.71
C ILE A 20 3.62 -10.88 19.18
N LEU A 21 4.40 -11.95 19.11
CA LEU A 21 5.81 -11.92 19.47
C LEU A 21 6.59 -10.93 18.59
N SER A 22 6.28 -10.86 17.30
CA SER A 22 6.91 -9.91 16.37
C SER A 22 6.59 -8.47 16.74
N ALA A 23 5.35 -8.19 17.15
CA ALA A 23 4.97 -6.87 17.62
C ALA A 23 5.71 -6.50 18.92
N LEU A 24 5.87 -7.44 19.86
CA LEU A 24 6.68 -7.21 21.07
C LEU A 24 8.15 -6.95 20.76
N VAL A 25 8.74 -7.74 19.86
CA VAL A 25 10.13 -7.53 19.40
C VAL A 25 10.26 -6.17 18.71
N ALA A 26 9.26 -5.77 17.91
CA ALA A 26 9.22 -4.45 17.28
C ALA A 26 9.27 -3.32 18.31
N LEU A 27 8.46 -3.41 19.36
CA LEU A 27 8.46 -2.44 20.46
C LEU A 27 9.82 -2.40 21.18
N ILE A 28 10.42 -3.57 21.46
CA ILE A 28 11.74 -3.63 22.09
C ILE A 28 12.81 -2.97 21.20
N LEU A 29 12.85 -3.27 19.92
CA LEU A 29 13.82 -2.69 18.99
C LEU A 29 13.58 -1.19 18.77
N ALA A 30 12.32 -0.75 18.68
CA ALA A 30 11.96 0.65 18.56
C ALA A 30 12.26 1.46 19.85
N SER A 31 12.39 0.80 21.01
CA SER A 31 12.79 1.47 22.24
C SER A 31 14.24 1.97 22.22
N ILE A 32 15.10 1.35 21.43
CA ILE A 32 16.53 1.71 21.35
C ILE A 32 16.70 3.15 20.81
N PRO A 33 16.21 3.51 19.61
CA PRO A 33 16.32 4.88 19.12
C PRO A 33 15.56 5.88 19.98
N LEU A 34 14.44 5.52 20.61
CA LEU A 34 13.71 6.38 21.55
C LEU A 34 14.57 6.72 22.77
N TRP A 35 15.26 5.73 23.33
CA TRP A 35 16.15 5.92 24.46
C TRP A 35 17.34 6.83 24.10
N PHE A 36 17.97 6.64 22.94
CA PHE A 36 19.04 7.50 22.46
C PHE A 36 18.60 8.96 22.21
N ALA A 37 17.35 9.15 21.84
CA ALA A 37 16.74 10.47 21.66
C ALA A 37 16.34 11.14 22.99
N GLY A 38 16.57 10.47 24.14
CA GLY A 38 16.18 10.97 25.46
C GLY A 38 14.67 10.92 25.73
N ALA A 39 13.88 10.26 24.88
CA ALA A 39 12.45 10.12 25.08
C ALA A 39 12.14 9.01 26.09
N PRO A 40 11.23 9.23 27.06
CA PRO A 40 10.83 8.19 28.01
C PRO A 40 10.01 7.12 27.28
N VAL A 41 10.61 5.96 27.07
CA VAL A 41 10.10 4.87 26.21
C VAL A 41 8.67 4.47 26.53
N LEU A 42 8.36 4.26 27.81
CA LEU A 42 7.03 3.82 28.24
C LEU A 42 5.96 4.89 27.94
N VAL A 43 6.28 6.15 28.23
CA VAL A 43 5.39 7.29 27.94
C VAL A 43 5.19 7.43 26.43
N SER A 44 6.24 7.25 25.65
CA SER A 44 6.17 7.26 24.18
C SER A 44 5.17 6.24 23.64
N TYR A 45 5.16 5.02 24.15
CA TYR A 45 4.20 3.99 23.74
C TYR A 45 2.76 4.28 24.21
N VAL A 46 2.60 4.90 25.38
CA VAL A 46 1.29 5.36 25.84
C VAL A 46 0.75 6.46 24.92
N GLU A 47 1.60 7.40 24.53
CA GLU A 47 1.21 8.47 23.59
C GLU A 47 0.94 7.94 22.17
N MET A 48 1.65 6.89 21.72
CA MET A 48 1.29 6.18 20.50
C MET A 48 -0.13 5.58 20.58
N ALA A 49 -0.45 4.90 21.67
CA ALA A 49 -1.77 4.30 21.86
C ALA A 49 -2.89 5.36 21.96
N LYS A 50 -2.64 6.45 22.69
CA LYS A 50 -3.57 7.60 22.77
C LYS A 50 -3.76 8.27 21.41
N GLY A 51 -2.69 8.38 20.62
CA GLY A 51 -2.73 8.95 19.28
C GLY A 51 -3.63 8.19 18.31
N VAL A 52 -3.93 6.93 18.60
CA VAL A 52 -4.82 6.10 17.80
C VAL A 52 -6.22 5.98 18.40
N PHE A 53 -6.30 5.72 19.71
CA PHE A 53 -7.55 5.35 20.40
C PHE A 53 -8.03 6.41 21.40
N GLY A 54 -7.27 7.47 21.66
CA GLY A 54 -7.56 8.44 22.70
C GLY A 54 -8.70 9.41 22.40
N SER A 55 -9.13 9.52 21.12
CA SER A 55 -10.24 10.38 20.73
C SER A 55 -10.92 9.89 19.44
N LYS A 56 -12.15 10.35 19.17
CA LYS A 56 -12.84 10.09 17.89
C LYS A 56 -12.05 10.64 16.71
N PHE A 57 -11.41 11.80 16.90
CA PHE A 57 -10.56 12.40 15.86
C PHE A 57 -9.33 11.51 15.57
N ALA A 58 -8.61 11.06 16.59
CA ALA A 58 -7.46 10.17 16.45
C ALA A 58 -7.83 8.86 15.71
N PHE A 59 -8.97 8.27 16.08
CA PHE A 59 -9.48 7.09 15.39
C PHE A 59 -9.83 7.37 13.92
N SER A 60 -10.42 8.54 13.62
CA SER A 60 -10.69 8.92 12.23
C SER A 60 -9.41 9.13 11.41
N GLU A 61 -8.34 9.66 12.00
CA GLU A 61 -7.03 9.78 11.36
C GLU A 61 -6.46 8.42 10.98
N MET A 62 -6.59 7.43 11.88
CA MET A 62 -6.18 6.04 11.57
C MET A 62 -6.96 5.48 10.38
N LEU A 63 -8.29 5.68 10.32
CA LEU A 63 -9.11 5.24 9.20
C LEU A 63 -8.73 5.94 7.88
N THR A 64 -8.43 7.24 7.96
CA THR A 64 -7.97 8.02 6.80
C THR A 64 -6.65 7.47 6.25
N ARG A 65 -5.65 7.25 7.13
CA ARG A 65 -4.36 6.65 6.76
C ARG A 65 -4.49 5.19 6.29
N ALA A 66 -5.47 4.44 6.77
CA ALA A 66 -5.72 3.07 6.34
C ALA A 66 -6.24 3.00 4.88
N THR A 67 -6.90 4.03 4.39
CA THR A 67 -7.52 4.05 3.05
C THR A 67 -6.50 3.82 1.93
N PRO A 68 -5.43 4.62 1.75
CA PRO A 68 -4.43 4.39 0.74
C PRO A 68 -3.66 3.07 0.97
N LEU A 69 -3.43 2.65 2.22
CA LEU A 69 -2.81 1.38 2.55
C LEU A 69 -3.67 0.17 2.15
N MET A 70 -5.00 0.29 2.23
CA MET A 70 -5.91 -0.74 1.71
C MET A 70 -5.79 -0.86 0.20
N PHE A 71 -5.79 0.24 -0.53
CA PHE A 71 -5.67 0.24 -1.99
C PHE A 71 -4.33 -0.32 -2.46
N THR A 72 -3.21 0.16 -1.91
CA THR A 72 -1.87 -0.32 -2.26
C THR A 72 -1.63 -1.75 -1.82
N GLY A 73 -2.17 -2.15 -0.66
CA GLY A 73 -2.15 -3.53 -0.17
C GLY A 73 -2.94 -4.48 -1.07
N LEU A 74 -4.12 -4.07 -1.55
CA LEU A 74 -4.90 -4.84 -2.53
C LEU A 74 -4.18 -4.93 -3.87
N ALA A 75 -3.56 -3.84 -4.33
CA ALA A 75 -2.75 -3.80 -5.54
C ALA A 75 -1.63 -4.85 -5.49
N ALA A 76 -0.85 -4.85 -4.40
CA ALA A 76 0.22 -5.83 -4.19
C ALA A 76 -0.33 -7.25 -4.04
N ALA A 77 -1.39 -7.47 -3.25
CA ALA A 77 -1.96 -8.79 -3.00
C ALA A 77 -2.44 -9.47 -4.29
N LEU A 78 -3.11 -8.74 -5.17
CA LEU A 78 -3.61 -9.28 -6.45
C LEU A 78 -2.48 -9.57 -7.43
N ALA A 79 -1.49 -8.68 -7.56
CA ALA A 79 -0.34 -8.90 -8.43
C ALA A 79 0.50 -10.09 -7.97
N PHE A 80 0.81 -10.19 -6.68
CA PHE A 80 1.65 -11.26 -6.12
C PHE A 80 1.00 -12.64 -6.22
N ARG A 81 -0.34 -12.70 -6.22
CA ARG A 81 -1.04 -13.96 -6.50
C ARG A 81 -0.81 -14.48 -7.91
N ALA A 82 -0.49 -13.63 -8.88
CA ALA A 82 -0.09 -14.02 -10.22
C ALA A 82 1.43 -14.19 -10.36
N LYS A 83 2.20 -14.13 -9.26
CA LYS A 83 3.67 -14.02 -9.26
C LYS A 83 4.17 -12.86 -10.14
N LEU A 84 3.46 -11.77 -10.11
CA LEU A 84 3.84 -10.48 -10.68
C LEU A 84 4.21 -9.54 -9.53
N TRP A 85 5.49 -9.28 -9.34
CA TRP A 85 5.99 -8.48 -8.23
C TRP A 85 5.85 -6.99 -8.52
N ASN A 86 4.74 -6.39 -8.08
CA ASN A 86 4.52 -4.95 -8.19
C ASN A 86 5.19 -4.22 -7.02
N ILE A 87 6.41 -3.74 -7.21
CA ILE A 87 7.11 -2.85 -6.27
C ILE A 87 6.92 -1.38 -6.69
N GLY A 88 6.28 -1.16 -7.84
CA GLY A 88 6.01 0.16 -8.43
C GLY A 88 4.75 0.87 -7.91
N ALA A 89 4.10 0.35 -6.87
CA ALA A 89 2.83 0.90 -6.38
C ALA A 89 2.95 2.36 -5.90
N GLU A 90 4.13 2.80 -5.45
CA GLU A 90 4.38 4.19 -5.07
C GLU A 90 4.29 5.13 -6.26
N GLY A 91 5.00 4.85 -7.35
CA GLY A 91 4.92 5.63 -8.58
C GLY A 91 3.52 5.59 -9.21
N GLN A 92 2.85 4.42 -9.18
CA GLN A 92 1.49 4.27 -9.68
C GLN A 92 0.49 5.11 -8.88
N LEU A 93 0.68 5.25 -7.56
CA LEU A 93 -0.06 6.16 -6.68
C LEU A 93 0.12 7.60 -7.15
N TYR A 94 1.35 8.04 -7.38
CA TYR A 94 1.62 9.40 -7.87
C TYR A 94 1.09 9.63 -9.28
N LEU A 95 1.13 8.65 -10.19
CA LEU A 95 0.46 8.76 -11.50
C LEU A 95 -1.05 8.97 -11.34
N GLY A 96 -1.67 8.22 -10.42
CA GLY A 96 -3.08 8.38 -10.12
C GLY A 96 -3.41 9.76 -9.54
N ALA A 97 -2.58 10.25 -8.62
CA ALA A 97 -2.70 11.59 -8.03
C ALA A 97 -2.52 12.71 -9.08
N MET A 98 -1.52 12.60 -9.96
CA MET A 98 -1.32 13.55 -11.06
C MET A 98 -2.52 13.59 -12.01
N ALA A 99 -3.06 12.42 -12.38
CA ALA A 99 -4.24 12.34 -13.23
C ALA A 99 -5.49 12.95 -12.54
N ALA A 100 -5.65 12.71 -11.23
CA ALA A 100 -6.73 13.28 -10.45
C ALA A 100 -6.69 14.82 -10.46
N VAL A 101 -5.51 15.39 -10.25
CA VAL A 101 -5.30 16.85 -10.29
C VAL A 101 -5.50 17.38 -11.70
N ALA A 102 -4.91 16.75 -12.73
CA ALA A 102 -5.02 17.21 -14.11
C ALA A 102 -6.48 17.33 -14.59
N VAL A 103 -7.37 16.48 -14.06
CA VAL A 103 -8.82 16.55 -14.37
C VAL A 103 -9.58 17.44 -13.38
N GLY A 104 -9.18 17.41 -12.10
CA GLY A 104 -9.92 18.04 -11.01
C GLY A 104 -9.73 19.55 -10.86
N THR A 105 -8.69 20.13 -11.47
CA THR A 105 -8.34 21.56 -11.34
C THR A 105 -9.13 22.51 -12.25
N GLY A 106 -10.29 22.08 -12.76
CA GLY A 106 -11.17 22.94 -13.55
C GLY A 106 -11.08 22.76 -15.06
N VAL A 107 -10.36 21.75 -15.55
CA VAL A 107 -10.39 21.38 -16.98
C VAL A 107 -11.80 20.92 -17.39
N LEU A 108 -12.52 20.34 -16.45
CA LEU A 108 -13.90 19.92 -16.60
C LEU A 108 -14.75 20.47 -15.43
N GLU A 109 -15.54 21.49 -15.69
CA GLU A 109 -16.54 21.98 -14.73
C GLU A 109 -17.80 21.12 -14.83
N ALA A 110 -17.97 20.21 -13.88
CA ALA A 110 -19.11 19.31 -13.83
C ALA A 110 -19.58 19.11 -12.38
N PRO A 111 -20.84 18.79 -12.15
CA PRO A 111 -21.32 18.46 -10.80
C PRO A 111 -20.61 17.24 -10.24
N ALA A 112 -20.55 17.16 -8.91
CA ALA A 112 -19.75 16.15 -8.17
C ALA A 112 -20.04 14.70 -8.61
N PHE A 113 -21.29 14.36 -8.91
CA PHE A 113 -21.69 13.01 -9.34
C PHE A 113 -21.13 12.60 -10.72
N ILE A 114 -20.61 13.56 -11.51
CA ILE A 114 -19.91 13.33 -12.79
C ILE A 114 -18.40 13.46 -12.58
N LEU A 115 -17.95 14.53 -11.91
CA LEU A 115 -16.53 14.85 -11.79
C LEU A 115 -15.78 13.81 -10.96
N VAL A 116 -16.33 13.37 -9.82
CA VAL A 116 -15.69 12.35 -8.95
C VAL A 116 -15.47 11.02 -9.68
N PRO A 117 -16.47 10.40 -10.35
CA PRO A 117 -16.23 9.19 -11.16
C PRO A 117 -15.19 9.38 -12.26
N ILE A 118 -15.13 10.55 -12.90
CA ILE A 118 -14.14 10.84 -13.94
C ILE A 118 -12.74 10.90 -13.33
N ILE A 119 -12.56 11.61 -12.22
CA ILE A 119 -11.28 11.67 -11.49
C ILE A 119 -10.83 10.26 -11.10
N ILE A 120 -11.73 9.43 -10.56
CA ILE A 120 -11.45 8.03 -10.22
C ILE A 120 -11.01 7.24 -11.45
N LEU A 121 -11.74 7.35 -12.56
CA LEU A 121 -11.46 6.62 -13.79
C LEU A 121 -10.08 6.98 -14.34
N PHE A 122 -9.76 8.27 -14.44
CA PHE A 122 -8.46 8.74 -14.94
C PHE A 122 -7.31 8.35 -14.00
N GLY A 123 -7.52 8.46 -12.67
CA GLY A 123 -6.53 8.02 -11.71
C GLY A 123 -6.25 6.52 -11.76
N CYS A 124 -7.31 5.70 -11.86
CA CYS A 124 -7.18 4.26 -12.06
C CYS A 124 -6.48 3.92 -13.39
N ALA A 125 -6.82 4.62 -14.47
CA ALA A 125 -6.21 4.40 -15.79
C ALA A 125 -4.72 4.76 -15.77
N ALA A 126 -4.33 5.89 -15.19
CA ALA A 126 -2.94 6.32 -15.08
C ALA A 126 -2.11 5.34 -14.24
N GLY A 127 -2.61 4.91 -13.08
CA GLY A 127 -1.96 3.89 -12.29
C GLY A 127 -1.85 2.55 -13.02
N SER A 128 -2.87 2.15 -13.80
CA SER A 128 -2.83 0.95 -14.63
C SER A 128 -1.74 1.02 -15.69
N VAL A 129 -1.57 2.14 -16.37
CA VAL A 129 -0.49 2.35 -17.35
C VAL A 129 0.87 2.15 -16.69
N GLY A 130 1.07 2.70 -15.47
CA GLY A 130 2.30 2.53 -14.70
C GLY A 130 2.65 1.06 -14.42
N MET A 131 1.67 0.16 -14.29
CA MET A 131 1.93 -1.27 -14.04
C MET A 131 1.92 -2.12 -15.32
N VAL A 132 1.15 -1.72 -16.32
CA VAL A 132 1.07 -2.46 -17.60
C VAL A 132 2.41 -2.45 -18.33
N VAL A 133 3.17 -1.34 -18.27
CA VAL A 133 4.48 -1.24 -18.92
C VAL A 133 5.45 -2.32 -18.40
N PRO A 134 5.74 -2.45 -17.10
CA PRO A 134 6.58 -3.54 -16.58
C PRO A 134 6.03 -4.94 -16.88
N ALA A 135 4.71 -5.14 -16.76
CA ALA A 135 4.09 -6.42 -17.03
C ALA A 135 4.18 -6.82 -18.52
N PHE A 136 4.09 -5.85 -19.43
CA PHE A 136 4.31 -6.07 -20.85
C PHE A 136 5.77 -6.45 -21.14
N LEU A 137 6.74 -5.74 -20.56
CA LEU A 137 8.15 -6.05 -20.69
C LEU A 137 8.46 -7.46 -20.17
N LYS A 138 7.89 -7.86 -19.04
CA LYS A 138 8.00 -9.22 -18.49
C LYS A 138 7.41 -10.26 -19.44
N THR A 139 6.18 -10.06 -19.91
CA THR A 139 5.45 -11.08 -20.69
C THR A 139 5.96 -11.20 -22.11
N ARG A 140 6.53 -10.15 -22.71
CA ARG A 140 7.02 -10.12 -24.09
C ARG A 140 8.51 -10.39 -24.20
N TYR A 141 9.31 -9.85 -23.28
CA TYR A 141 10.77 -9.87 -23.37
C TYR A 141 11.43 -10.62 -22.23
N GLY A 142 10.69 -11.06 -21.21
CA GLY A 142 11.23 -11.75 -20.03
C GLY A 142 11.99 -10.83 -19.08
N ALA A 143 11.78 -9.50 -19.18
CA ALA A 143 12.43 -8.56 -18.27
C ALA A 143 11.98 -8.78 -16.81
N ASP A 144 12.89 -8.55 -15.86
CA ASP A 144 12.58 -8.63 -14.43
C ASP A 144 11.65 -7.48 -14.03
N GLU A 145 10.46 -7.83 -13.54
CA GLU A 145 9.45 -6.86 -13.14
C GLU A 145 9.80 -6.13 -11.84
N VAL A 146 10.61 -6.73 -10.98
CA VAL A 146 11.07 -6.08 -9.74
C VAL A 146 11.92 -4.87 -10.09
N VAL A 147 12.90 -5.09 -10.97
CA VAL A 147 13.80 -4.03 -11.45
C VAL A 147 13.03 -2.97 -12.23
N THR A 148 12.18 -3.39 -13.17
CA THR A 148 11.46 -2.45 -14.03
C THR A 148 10.44 -1.62 -13.26
N THR A 149 9.74 -2.17 -12.26
CA THR A 149 8.81 -1.41 -11.41
C THR A 149 9.53 -0.45 -10.49
N LEU A 150 10.69 -0.84 -9.92
CA LEU A 150 11.52 0.05 -9.09
C LEU A 150 12.09 1.23 -9.89
N LEU A 151 12.66 0.96 -11.06
CA LEU A 151 13.19 2.03 -11.93
C LEU A 151 12.07 2.98 -12.37
N LEU A 152 10.90 2.45 -12.67
CA LEU A 152 9.76 3.27 -13.06
C LEU A 152 9.28 4.19 -11.91
N ASN A 153 9.37 3.75 -10.64
CA ASN A 153 9.10 4.63 -9.50
C ASN A 153 9.99 5.87 -9.53
N PHE A 154 11.30 5.72 -9.73
CA PHE A 154 12.21 6.87 -9.80
C PHE A 154 11.87 7.78 -10.97
N ILE A 155 11.58 7.22 -12.14
CA ILE A 155 11.19 8.01 -13.34
C ILE A 155 9.91 8.80 -13.05
N ILE A 156 8.91 8.17 -12.41
CA ILE A 156 7.64 8.82 -12.09
C ILE A 156 7.84 9.92 -11.05
N LEU A 157 8.68 9.72 -10.03
CA LEU A 157 8.97 10.75 -9.03
C LEU A 157 9.71 11.96 -9.63
N ILE A 158 10.62 11.73 -10.55
CA ILE A 158 11.27 12.82 -11.31
C ILE A 158 10.24 13.53 -12.21
N PHE A 159 9.39 12.76 -12.88
CA PHE A 159 8.31 13.30 -13.69
C PHE A 159 7.31 14.12 -12.87
N LEU A 160 6.99 13.67 -11.65
CA LEU A 160 6.18 14.43 -10.69
C LEU A 160 6.79 15.80 -10.40
N GLN A 161 8.09 15.87 -10.11
CA GLN A 161 8.77 17.16 -9.87
C GLN A 161 8.66 18.07 -11.08
N TYR A 162 8.92 17.54 -12.28
CA TYR A 162 8.77 18.30 -13.52
C TYR A 162 7.33 18.84 -13.68
N MET A 163 6.32 18.03 -13.38
CA MET A 163 4.90 18.46 -13.47
C MET A 163 4.54 19.52 -12.45
N LEU A 164 5.05 19.42 -11.21
CA LEU A 164 4.79 20.38 -10.13
C LEU A 164 5.55 21.70 -10.32
N GLU A 165 6.70 21.70 -10.98
CA GLU A 165 7.43 22.92 -11.32
C GLU A 165 6.97 23.58 -12.63
N GLY A 166 6.22 22.84 -13.45
CA GLY A 166 5.76 23.25 -14.78
C GLY A 166 4.23 23.18 -14.94
N PRO A 167 3.71 22.18 -15.71
CA PRO A 167 2.31 22.17 -16.16
C PRO A 167 1.24 22.15 -15.07
N LEU A 168 1.52 21.54 -13.91
CA LEU A 168 0.59 21.44 -12.79
C LEU A 168 0.86 22.46 -11.69
N LYS A 169 1.87 23.32 -11.86
CA LYS A 169 2.25 24.29 -10.84
C LYS A 169 1.11 25.22 -10.47
N ASP A 170 0.91 25.43 -9.18
CA ASP A 170 -0.02 26.44 -8.67
C ASP A 170 0.58 27.84 -8.85
N PRO A 171 -0.02 28.72 -9.67
CA PRO A 171 0.45 30.09 -9.82
C PRO A 171 0.41 30.91 -8.53
N MET A 172 -0.46 30.52 -7.58
CA MET A 172 -0.64 31.21 -6.28
C MET A 172 0.15 30.54 -5.15
N GLY A 173 0.89 29.46 -5.41
CA GLY A 173 1.58 28.64 -4.42
C GLY A 173 2.84 29.24 -3.82
N LEU A 174 3.10 30.55 -3.99
CA LEU A 174 4.26 31.27 -3.42
C LEU A 174 5.62 30.62 -3.63
N GLY A 175 5.77 29.87 -4.70
CA GLY A 175 7.02 29.17 -5.05
C GLY A 175 7.14 27.75 -4.52
N TRP A 176 6.19 27.27 -3.70
CA TRP A 176 6.17 25.85 -3.31
C TRP A 176 5.84 24.94 -4.50
N PRO A 177 6.51 23.78 -4.62
CA PRO A 177 6.23 22.80 -5.67
C PRO A 177 4.94 22.03 -5.34
N GLN A 178 3.81 22.65 -5.62
CA GLN A 178 2.48 22.09 -5.44
C GLN A 178 1.59 22.37 -6.64
N SER A 179 0.56 21.55 -6.81
CA SER A 179 -0.45 21.79 -7.83
C SER A 179 -1.50 22.80 -7.37
N SER A 180 -2.22 23.40 -8.34
CA SER A 180 -3.48 24.06 -8.03
C SER A 180 -4.44 23.12 -7.32
N PRO A 181 -5.29 23.61 -6.40
CA PRO A 181 -6.27 22.78 -5.73
C PRO A 181 -7.33 22.27 -6.73
N ILE A 182 -7.83 21.07 -6.47
CA ILE A 182 -8.96 20.53 -7.23
C ILE A 182 -10.25 21.26 -6.80
N LEU A 183 -11.24 21.30 -7.70
CA LEU A 183 -12.55 21.88 -7.41
C LEU A 183 -13.24 21.14 -6.25
N ASP A 184 -14.02 21.85 -5.44
CA ASP A 184 -14.78 21.26 -4.33
C ASP A 184 -15.69 20.12 -4.80
N GLN A 185 -16.25 20.25 -6.02
CA GLN A 185 -17.06 19.20 -6.66
C GLN A 185 -16.26 17.94 -7.00
N GLY A 186 -14.92 18.02 -7.07
CA GLY A 186 -14.03 16.89 -7.29
C GLY A 186 -13.60 16.19 -6.00
N MET A 187 -13.93 16.75 -4.83
CA MET A 187 -13.59 16.15 -3.55
C MET A 187 -14.49 14.96 -3.21
N LEU A 188 -13.89 13.92 -2.64
CA LEU A 188 -14.62 12.79 -2.08
C LEU A 188 -15.39 13.23 -0.83
N PRO A 189 -16.69 12.97 -0.73
CA PRO A 189 -17.48 13.43 0.40
C PRO A 189 -16.96 12.84 1.72
N PRO A 190 -16.89 13.67 2.79
CA PRO A 190 -16.53 13.21 4.11
C PRO A 190 -17.61 12.28 4.66
N LEU A 191 -17.21 11.24 5.40
CA LEU A 191 -18.13 10.29 6.04
C LEU A 191 -18.64 10.78 7.39
N MET A 192 -17.90 11.68 8.01
CA MET A 192 -18.24 12.25 9.31
C MET A 192 -17.93 13.75 9.32
N GLU A 193 -18.84 14.55 9.86
CA GLU A 193 -18.63 15.99 10.01
C GLU A 193 -17.40 16.28 10.91
N ARG A 194 -16.59 17.24 10.50
CA ARG A 194 -15.35 17.67 11.20
C ARG A 194 -14.29 16.59 11.34
N MET A 195 -14.39 15.49 10.61
CA MET A 195 -13.39 14.41 10.54
C MET A 195 -12.77 14.35 9.15
N ARG A 196 -11.58 13.76 9.04
CA ARG A 196 -10.88 13.63 7.76
C ARG A 196 -11.22 12.36 7.00
N VAL A 197 -11.95 11.43 7.63
CA VAL A 197 -12.35 10.19 6.96
C VAL A 197 -13.38 10.49 5.86
N HIS A 198 -13.10 10.00 4.66
CA HIS A 198 -13.87 10.28 3.45
C HIS A 198 -14.37 8.98 2.79
N SER A 199 -15.28 9.11 1.81
CA SER A 199 -15.90 7.98 1.11
C SER A 199 -14.92 7.02 0.42
N GLY A 200 -13.66 7.43 0.21
CA GLY A 200 -12.58 6.56 -0.25
C GLY A 200 -12.38 5.31 0.61
N LEU A 201 -12.65 5.40 1.93
CA LEU A 201 -12.62 4.23 2.83
C LEU A 201 -13.67 3.19 2.43
N LEU A 202 -14.90 3.62 2.15
CA LEU A 202 -15.98 2.71 1.71
C LEU A 202 -15.65 2.08 0.36
N ILE A 203 -15.05 2.86 -0.54
CA ILE A 203 -14.59 2.35 -1.85
C ILE A 203 -13.47 1.31 -1.63
N ALA A 204 -12.50 1.57 -0.76
CA ALA A 204 -11.42 0.62 -0.47
C ALA A 204 -11.93 -0.70 0.11
N VAL A 205 -12.83 -0.64 1.08
CA VAL A 205 -13.48 -1.84 1.65
C VAL A 205 -14.32 -2.56 0.60
N SER A 206 -15.07 -1.85 -0.23
CA SER A 206 -15.83 -2.43 -1.34
C SER A 206 -14.93 -3.13 -2.35
N CYS A 207 -13.80 -2.50 -2.73
CA CYS A 207 -12.78 -3.12 -3.58
C CYS A 207 -12.21 -4.40 -2.95
N ALA A 208 -11.99 -4.42 -1.64
CA ALA A 208 -11.51 -5.63 -0.94
C ALA A 208 -12.54 -6.77 -1.00
N LEU A 209 -13.82 -6.47 -0.78
CA LEU A 209 -14.90 -7.45 -0.87
C LEU A 209 -15.08 -7.98 -2.31
N ILE A 210 -15.06 -7.08 -3.30
CA ILE A 210 -15.13 -7.44 -4.71
C ILE A 210 -13.92 -8.30 -5.10
N ALA A 211 -12.71 -7.91 -4.72
CA ALA A 211 -11.49 -8.67 -4.98
C ALA A 211 -11.54 -10.06 -4.34
N GLN A 212 -12.04 -10.17 -3.11
CA GLN A 212 -12.22 -11.44 -2.42
C GLN A 212 -13.21 -12.34 -3.17
N PHE A 213 -14.37 -11.79 -3.55
CA PHE A 213 -15.37 -12.52 -4.31
C PHE A 213 -14.80 -12.97 -5.66
N MET A 214 -14.15 -12.08 -6.38
CA MET A 214 -13.52 -12.39 -7.68
C MET A 214 -12.46 -13.48 -7.55
N LEU A 215 -11.59 -13.41 -6.54
CA LEU A 215 -10.56 -14.43 -6.33
C LEU A 215 -11.14 -15.80 -6.02
N VAL A 216 -12.23 -15.89 -5.24
CA VAL A 216 -12.77 -17.17 -4.77
C VAL A 216 -13.77 -17.76 -5.77
N ARG A 217 -14.63 -16.93 -6.38
CA ARG A 217 -15.83 -17.35 -7.10
C ARG A 217 -15.77 -17.14 -8.61
N SER A 218 -14.76 -16.41 -9.16
CA SER A 218 -14.71 -16.14 -10.59
C SER A 218 -13.71 -17.00 -11.35
N VAL A 219 -13.96 -17.17 -12.66
CA VAL A 219 -13.03 -17.82 -13.59
C VAL A 219 -11.70 -17.04 -13.69
N TRP A 220 -11.76 -15.70 -13.59
CA TRP A 220 -10.55 -14.88 -13.58
C TRP A 220 -9.69 -15.16 -12.34
N GLY A 221 -10.30 -15.22 -11.16
CA GLY A 221 -9.61 -15.56 -9.92
C GLY A 221 -9.01 -16.96 -9.93
N PHE A 222 -9.71 -17.94 -10.51
CA PHE A 222 -9.16 -19.29 -10.73
C PHE A 222 -7.90 -19.23 -11.61
N LYS A 223 -7.97 -18.56 -12.78
CA LYS A 223 -6.82 -18.40 -13.68
C LYS A 223 -5.64 -17.71 -13.00
N LEU A 224 -5.90 -16.66 -12.21
CA LEU A 224 -4.89 -15.91 -11.47
C LEU A 224 -4.14 -16.82 -10.49
N ARG A 225 -4.86 -17.62 -9.68
CA ARG A 225 -4.27 -18.57 -8.74
C ARG A 225 -3.50 -19.67 -9.48
N ALA A 226 -4.06 -20.24 -10.54
CA ALA A 226 -3.42 -21.30 -11.32
C ALA A 226 -2.08 -20.83 -11.93
N VAL A 227 -2.05 -19.61 -12.48
CA VAL A 227 -0.80 -18.99 -12.99
C VAL A 227 0.21 -18.77 -11.85
N GLY A 228 -0.27 -18.33 -10.69
CA GLY A 228 0.58 -18.11 -9.52
C GLY A 228 1.15 -19.41 -8.93
N GLU A 229 0.42 -20.51 -8.95
CA GLU A 229 0.92 -21.79 -8.45
C GLU A 229 1.97 -22.39 -9.39
N ASN A 230 1.61 -22.57 -10.66
CA ASN A 230 2.52 -23.12 -11.66
C ASN A 230 2.18 -22.64 -13.08
N VAL A 231 3.05 -21.77 -13.61
CA VAL A 231 2.91 -21.19 -14.95
C VAL A 231 2.87 -22.25 -16.06
N PHE A 232 3.70 -23.31 -15.92
CA PHE A 232 3.76 -24.38 -16.93
C PHE A 232 2.49 -25.22 -16.94
N ALA A 233 2.02 -25.64 -15.76
CA ALA A 233 0.77 -26.37 -15.62
C ALA A 233 -0.44 -25.56 -16.11
N ALA A 234 -0.51 -24.27 -15.77
CA ALA A 234 -1.54 -23.36 -16.22
C ALA A 234 -1.57 -23.25 -17.76
N ARG A 235 -0.39 -23.18 -18.39
CA ARG A 235 -0.27 -23.15 -19.87
C ARG A 235 -0.73 -24.45 -20.51
N HIS A 236 -0.36 -25.60 -19.93
CA HIS A 236 -0.84 -26.92 -20.40
C HIS A 236 -2.36 -27.08 -20.27
N ALA A 237 -2.96 -26.49 -19.23
CA ALA A 237 -4.41 -26.44 -19.05
C ALA A 237 -5.12 -25.41 -19.97
N GLY A 238 -4.42 -24.82 -20.95
CA GLY A 238 -5.00 -23.88 -21.93
C GLY A 238 -5.21 -22.46 -21.42
N ILE A 239 -4.69 -22.12 -20.22
CA ILE A 239 -4.80 -20.76 -19.68
C ILE A 239 -3.85 -19.83 -20.44
N LYS A 240 -4.37 -18.70 -20.92
CA LYS A 240 -3.59 -17.65 -21.60
C LYS A 240 -2.80 -16.84 -20.56
N VAL A 241 -1.65 -17.38 -20.10
CA VAL A 241 -0.83 -16.85 -19.00
C VAL A 241 -0.55 -15.35 -19.17
N ASN A 242 -0.04 -14.92 -20.32
CA ASN A 242 0.31 -13.50 -20.55
C ASN A 242 -0.90 -12.57 -20.40
N ARG A 243 -2.08 -12.98 -20.88
CA ARG A 243 -3.32 -12.19 -20.71
C ARG A 243 -3.74 -12.13 -19.24
N THR A 244 -3.55 -13.20 -18.48
CA THR A 244 -3.86 -13.25 -17.05
C THR A 244 -2.94 -12.32 -16.26
N ILE A 245 -1.64 -12.32 -16.57
CA ILE A 245 -0.65 -11.42 -15.94
C ILE A 245 -0.95 -9.96 -16.28
N LEU A 246 -1.24 -9.63 -17.55
CA LEU A 246 -1.60 -8.26 -17.95
C LEU A 246 -2.91 -7.80 -17.29
N GLY A 247 -3.91 -8.69 -17.18
CA GLY A 247 -5.13 -8.39 -16.44
C GLY A 247 -4.88 -8.10 -14.95
N ALA A 248 -3.98 -8.88 -14.33
CA ALA A 248 -3.56 -8.62 -12.95
C ALA A 248 -2.82 -7.28 -12.82
N ALA A 249 -1.98 -6.94 -13.79
CA ALA A 249 -1.26 -5.65 -13.83
C ALA A 249 -2.22 -4.47 -13.94
N ILE A 250 -3.23 -4.52 -14.80
CA ILE A 250 -4.25 -3.48 -14.96
C ILE A 250 -4.97 -3.25 -13.63
N VAL A 251 -5.47 -4.31 -13.00
CA VAL A 251 -6.21 -4.19 -11.73
C VAL A 251 -5.31 -3.70 -10.60
N SER A 252 -4.08 -4.22 -10.52
CA SER A 252 -3.10 -3.80 -9.51
C SER A 252 -2.74 -2.32 -9.66
N GLY A 253 -2.41 -1.88 -10.88
CA GLY A 253 -2.10 -0.48 -11.15
C GLY A 253 -3.29 0.44 -10.91
N ALA A 254 -4.52 0.03 -11.27
CA ALA A 254 -5.73 0.79 -11.00
C ALA A 254 -5.94 1.03 -9.51
N LEU A 255 -5.78 -0.01 -8.69
CA LEU A 255 -5.89 0.11 -7.23
C LEU A 255 -4.80 1.01 -6.64
N ALA A 256 -3.55 0.89 -7.12
CA ALA A 256 -2.48 1.78 -6.67
C ALA A 256 -2.75 3.24 -7.10
N GLY A 257 -3.24 3.48 -8.32
CA GLY A 257 -3.68 4.80 -8.77
C GLY A 257 -4.83 5.37 -7.94
N MET A 258 -5.78 4.50 -7.54
CA MET A 258 -6.88 4.89 -6.66
C MET A 258 -6.40 5.33 -5.26
N ALA A 259 -5.29 4.78 -4.76
CA ALA A 259 -4.66 5.28 -3.53
C ALA A 259 -4.27 6.76 -3.69
N GLY A 260 -3.67 7.15 -4.81
CA GLY A 260 -3.32 8.54 -5.10
C GLY A 260 -4.55 9.45 -5.25
N VAL A 261 -5.60 8.96 -5.91
CA VAL A 261 -6.90 9.67 -5.98
C VAL A 261 -7.45 9.90 -4.58
N SER A 262 -7.40 8.88 -3.70
CA SER A 262 -7.93 9.00 -2.34
C SER A 262 -7.17 10.03 -1.49
N GLU A 263 -5.86 10.19 -1.70
CA GLU A 263 -5.06 11.20 -1.00
C GLU A 263 -5.34 12.62 -1.50
N VAL A 264 -5.42 12.81 -2.83
CA VAL A 264 -5.71 14.13 -3.42
C VAL A 264 -7.16 14.50 -3.22
N ALA A 265 -8.10 13.70 -3.75
CA ALA A 265 -9.53 14.05 -3.74
C ALA A 265 -10.21 13.79 -2.40
N GLY A 266 -9.61 12.96 -1.52
CA GLY A 266 -10.18 12.65 -0.21
C GLY A 266 -9.64 13.49 0.94
N LEU A 267 -8.37 13.91 0.88
CA LEU A 267 -7.69 14.50 2.04
C LEU A 267 -7.07 15.87 1.77
N LYS A 268 -6.09 15.97 0.84
CA LYS A 268 -5.29 17.19 0.68
C LYS A 268 -5.90 18.24 -0.22
N GLY A 269 -6.65 17.84 -1.24
CA GLY A 269 -7.23 18.73 -2.26
C GLY A 269 -6.23 19.21 -3.32
N TYR A 270 -4.93 18.93 -3.18
CA TYR A 270 -3.86 19.30 -4.10
C TYR A 270 -2.73 18.28 -4.06
N LEU A 271 -1.83 18.32 -5.03
CA LEU A 271 -0.70 17.40 -5.16
C LEU A 271 0.59 18.08 -4.72
N THR A 272 1.36 17.34 -3.92
CA THR A 272 2.72 17.71 -3.49
C THR A 272 3.65 16.50 -3.63
N SER A 273 4.96 16.73 -3.61
CA SER A 273 5.96 15.65 -3.66
C SER A 273 5.96 14.75 -2.43
N ASP A 274 5.48 15.25 -1.30
CA ASP A 274 5.34 14.56 -0.01
C ASP A 274 3.92 14.03 0.25
N LEU A 275 3.15 13.77 -0.81
CA LEU A 275 1.77 13.26 -0.70
C LEU A 275 1.73 11.92 0.05
N SER A 276 2.67 11.03 -0.27
CA SER A 276 2.76 9.68 0.30
C SER A 276 4.01 9.54 1.17
N PRO A 277 3.86 9.10 2.43
CA PRO A 277 5.00 8.68 3.26
C PRO A 277 5.49 7.26 2.91
N GLY A 278 5.32 6.81 1.67
CA GLY A 278 5.67 5.46 1.22
C GLY A 278 4.52 4.45 1.32
N PHE A 279 3.27 4.88 1.12
CA PHE A 279 2.09 4.01 1.14
C PHE A 279 2.20 2.85 0.14
N GLY A 280 2.82 3.06 -1.03
CA GLY A 280 3.02 2.01 -2.02
C GLY A 280 3.95 0.91 -1.53
N TYR A 281 5.03 1.27 -0.85
CA TYR A 281 5.96 0.30 -0.24
C TYR A 281 5.35 -0.38 0.98
N ALA A 282 4.67 0.38 1.85
CA ALA A 282 3.97 -0.17 3.00
C ALA A 282 2.83 -1.13 2.59
N GLY A 283 2.19 -0.90 1.44
CA GLY A 283 1.19 -1.77 0.84
C GLY A 283 1.70 -3.20 0.58
N ILE A 284 2.98 -3.35 0.24
CA ILE A 284 3.61 -4.67 0.09
C ILE A 284 3.59 -5.41 1.44
N ILE A 285 3.94 -4.71 2.52
CA ILE A 285 3.96 -5.29 3.88
C ILE A 285 2.53 -5.64 4.32
N VAL A 286 1.57 -4.75 4.04
CA VAL A 286 0.13 -5.01 4.27
C VAL A 286 -0.30 -6.28 3.57
N ALA A 287 0.03 -6.46 2.28
CA ALA A 287 -0.32 -7.63 1.49
C ALA A 287 0.33 -8.92 2.02
N MET A 288 1.60 -8.84 2.41
CA MET A 288 2.34 -9.98 2.96
C MET A 288 1.80 -10.39 4.34
N LEU A 289 1.52 -9.43 5.20
CA LEU A 289 0.91 -9.68 6.51
C LEU A 289 -0.49 -10.32 6.36
N ALA A 290 -1.28 -9.82 5.42
CA ALA A 290 -2.60 -10.34 5.07
C ALA A 290 -2.59 -11.76 4.46
N GLY A 291 -1.42 -12.31 4.13
CA GLY A 291 -1.34 -13.57 3.40
C GLY A 291 -1.90 -13.51 1.99
N LEU A 292 -1.81 -12.34 1.37
CA LEU A 292 -2.41 -12.03 0.06
C LEU A 292 -3.94 -12.18 0.04
N SER A 293 -4.61 -12.19 1.20
CA SER A 293 -6.07 -12.24 1.31
C SER A 293 -6.64 -10.83 1.25
N PRO A 294 -7.57 -10.50 0.33
CA PRO A 294 -8.15 -9.15 0.26
C PRO A 294 -8.84 -8.69 1.54
N ILE A 295 -9.54 -9.58 2.23
CA ILE A 295 -10.13 -9.24 3.54
C ILE A 295 -9.03 -9.04 4.59
N GLY A 296 -8.00 -9.88 4.57
CA GLY A 296 -6.82 -9.73 5.42
C GLY A 296 -6.11 -8.39 5.21
N VAL A 297 -6.09 -7.87 3.97
CA VAL A 297 -5.52 -6.56 3.64
C VAL A 297 -6.22 -5.44 4.42
N VAL A 298 -7.55 -5.47 4.56
CA VAL A 298 -8.28 -4.47 5.34
C VAL A 298 -7.81 -4.43 6.79
N ILE A 299 -7.70 -5.60 7.43
CA ILE A 299 -7.27 -5.73 8.83
C ILE A 299 -5.80 -5.29 8.98
N SER A 300 -4.94 -5.76 8.06
CA SER A 300 -3.51 -5.42 8.07
C SER A 300 -3.26 -3.94 7.82
N ALA A 301 -4.05 -3.30 6.94
CA ALA A 301 -3.97 -1.87 6.67
C ALA A 301 -4.37 -1.03 7.89
N LEU A 302 -5.43 -1.42 8.61
CA LEU A 302 -5.82 -0.78 9.88
C LEU A 302 -4.71 -0.89 10.92
N PHE A 303 -4.09 -2.05 11.05
CA PHE A 303 -2.97 -2.26 11.97
C PHE A 303 -1.77 -1.38 11.60
N ILE A 304 -1.36 -1.37 10.34
CA ILE A 304 -0.20 -0.58 9.90
C ILE A 304 -0.52 0.92 9.98
N ALA A 305 -1.74 1.36 9.65
CA ALA A 305 -2.17 2.74 9.82
C ALA A 305 -2.09 3.18 11.30
N SER A 306 -2.44 2.28 12.24
CA SER A 306 -2.32 2.57 13.67
C SER A 306 -0.86 2.80 14.10
N VAL A 307 0.10 2.06 13.51
CA VAL A 307 1.53 2.28 13.77
C VAL A 307 1.98 3.65 13.23
N PHE A 308 1.59 4.02 12.01
CA PHE A 308 1.90 5.33 11.43
C PHE A 308 1.35 6.48 12.27
N VAL A 309 0.05 6.46 12.56
CA VAL A 309 -0.63 7.54 13.31
C VAL A 309 -0.11 7.60 14.76
N GLY A 310 0.12 6.44 15.36
CA GLY A 310 0.70 6.37 16.71
C GLY A 310 2.10 6.98 16.78
N ALA A 311 2.98 6.64 15.83
CA ALA A 311 4.33 7.15 15.76
C ALA A 311 4.35 8.69 15.52
N ASP A 312 3.50 9.18 14.63
CA ASP A 312 3.32 10.62 14.40
C ASP A 312 2.82 11.35 15.66
N SER A 313 1.86 10.76 16.38
CA SER A 313 1.33 11.32 17.61
C SER A 313 2.38 11.37 18.72
N MET A 314 3.14 10.29 18.88
CA MET A 314 4.25 10.21 19.81
C MET A 314 5.31 11.29 19.50
N SER A 315 5.70 11.42 18.23
CA SER A 315 6.69 12.44 17.82
C SER A 315 6.26 13.86 18.25
N ARG A 316 5.01 14.21 18.00
CA ARG A 316 4.46 15.51 18.41
C ARG A 316 4.37 15.66 19.92
N ALA A 317 3.92 14.63 20.64
CA ALA A 317 3.74 14.69 22.10
C ALA A 317 5.08 14.75 22.86
N MET A 318 6.10 14.07 22.36
CA MET A 318 7.44 14.02 22.97
C MET A 318 8.37 15.14 22.48
N GLY A 319 7.96 15.92 21.46
CA GLY A 319 8.82 16.95 20.87
C GLY A 319 10.06 16.38 20.16
N VAL A 320 10.02 15.12 19.74
CA VAL A 320 11.12 14.47 19.02
C VAL A 320 10.93 14.60 17.51
N SER A 321 12.04 14.45 16.76
CA SER A 321 12.02 14.56 15.31
C SER A 321 11.06 13.55 14.66
N SER A 322 10.38 13.97 13.58
CA SER A 322 9.54 13.10 12.75
C SER A 322 10.33 11.92 12.16
N TYR A 323 11.63 12.09 11.87
CA TYR A 323 12.48 10.99 11.43
C TYR A 323 12.60 9.86 12.46
N LEU A 324 12.45 10.17 13.76
CA LEU A 324 12.39 9.15 14.79
C LEU A 324 11.07 8.35 14.71
N ALA A 325 9.95 9.01 14.41
CA ALA A 325 8.69 8.34 14.16
C ALA A 325 8.78 7.40 12.95
N ASP A 326 9.39 7.86 11.84
CA ASP A 326 9.62 7.05 10.65
C ASP A 326 10.51 5.83 10.94
N LEU A 327 11.51 6.00 11.80
CA LEU A 327 12.38 4.90 12.22
C LEU A 327 11.64 3.86 13.07
N VAL A 328 10.76 4.31 13.99
CA VAL A 328 9.87 3.42 14.77
C VAL A 328 8.91 2.66 13.85
N VAL A 329 8.30 3.34 12.87
CA VAL A 329 7.44 2.72 11.87
C VAL A 329 8.22 1.66 11.07
N SER A 330 9.36 2.04 10.48
CA SER A 330 10.17 1.17 9.64
C SER A 330 10.66 -0.07 10.39
N THR A 331 11.11 0.10 11.65
CA THR A 331 11.51 -1.01 12.52
C THR A 331 10.32 -1.93 12.82
N SER A 332 9.16 -1.37 13.10
CA SER A 332 7.94 -2.13 13.37
C SER A 332 7.51 -2.94 12.16
N LEU A 333 7.52 -2.33 10.96
CA LEU A 333 7.19 -2.99 9.70
C LEU A 333 8.14 -4.14 9.38
N LEU A 334 9.45 -3.93 9.59
CA LEU A 334 10.47 -4.97 9.38
C LEU A 334 10.26 -6.15 10.32
N CYS A 335 10.03 -5.91 11.61
CA CYS A 335 9.77 -6.97 12.59
C CYS A 335 8.52 -7.77 12.25
N VAL A 336 7.45 -7.10 11.86
CA VAL A 336 6.19 -7.74 11.45
C VAL A 336 6.40 -8.60 10.20
N LEU A 337 7.17 -8.12 9.21
CA LEU A 337 7.51 -8.87 8.01
C LEU A 337 8.32 -10.13 8.33
N ILE A 338 9.38 -9.99 9.14
CA ILE A 338 10.22 -11.11 9.59
C ILE A 338 9.38 -12.12 10.37
N GLY A 339 8.53 -11.66 11.27
CA GLY A 339 7.64 -12.54 12.02
C GLY A 339 6.66 -13.28 11.12
N GLY A 340 6.07 -12.60 10.14
CA GLY A 340 5.20 -13.22 9.13
C GLY A 340 5.93 -14.31 8.33
N PHE A 341 7.22 -14.12 8.04
CA PHE A 341 8.06 -15.14 7.41
C PHE A 341 8.21 -16.37 8.32
N PHE A 342 8.60 -16.21 9.59
CA PHE A 342 8.76 -17.30 10.53
C PHE A 342 7.45 -18.00 10.92
N ALA A 343 6.33 -17.31 10.78
CA ALA A 343 5.01 -17.93 10.95
C ALA A 343 4.73 -18.98 9.86
N ARG A 344 5.21 -18.74 8.63
CA ARG A 344 4.93 -19.60 7.46
C ARG A 344 6.03 -20.61 7.15
N PHE A 345 7.28 -20.29 7.46
CA PHE A 345 8.45 -21.09 7.14
C PHE A 345 9.20 -21.52 8.40
N LYS A 346 9.85 -22.67 8.33
CA LYS A 346 10.78 -23.17 9.35
C LYS A 346 12.18 -23.35 8.74
N ILE A 347 13.18 -23.05 9.54
CA ILE A 347 14.56 -23.30 9.18
C ILE A 347 14.94 -24.70 9.68
N VAL A 348 15.27 -25.61 8.77
CA VAL A 348 15.69 -26.97 9.09
C VAL A 348 17.18 -27.11 8.79
N LYS A 349 17.94 -27.58 9.78
CA LYS A 349 19.33 -28.00 9.57
C LYS A 349 19.33 -29.44 9.08
N THR A 350 19.62 -29.65 7.82
CA THR A 350 19.82 -31.00 7.28
C THR A 350 21.21 -31.44 7.64
N SER A 351 21.34 -32.41 8.58
CA SER A 351 22.57 -33.14 8.78
C SER A 351 22.82 -33.97 7.53
N VAL A 352 23.92 -33.73 6.86
CA VAL A 352 24.42 -34.65 5.83
C VAL A 352 24.93 -35.86 6.61
N LYS A 353 24.06 -36.86 6.88
CA LYS A 353 24.51 -38.18 7.21
C LYS A 353 25.16 -38.72 5.94
N GLY A 354 26.47 -39.01 6.04
CA GLY A 354 27.24 -39.54 4.93
C GLY A 354 26.55 -40.77 4.32
N GLN A 355 26.45 -40.75 3.05
CA GLN A 355 26.35 -41.98 2.24
C GLN A 355 27.79 -42.57 2.25
N ASN A 356 28.00 -43.56 3.10
CA ASN A 356 29.05 -44.56 2.91
C ASN A 356 28.43 -45.71 2.13
#